data_a913042aab8d41f90058cb4c1802071b
#
_entry.id   a913042aab8d41f90058cb4c1802071b
#
_cell.length_a   1.000
_cell.length_b   1.000
_cell.length_c   1.000
_cell.angle_alpha   90.00
_cell.angle_beta   90.00
_cell.angle_gamma   90.00
#
_symmetry.space_group_name_H-M   'P 1'
#
loop_
_entity.id
_entity.type
_entity.pdbx_description
1 polymer ?
#
loop_
_entity_poly.entity_id
_entity_poly.type
_entity_poly.pdbx_seq_one_letter_code
_entity_poly.pdbx_strand_id
1 'polypeptide(L)'
;MNWPYIHTLVNHFPIILSVVGSAVLALALITRRRAIWLYAVATLTLAGASIYPAFYSGDEASHALRTTWYVVRSMVKEHDQAAGFALWAVLLAGAVNGYAWWRMLRRDAGQLPPAWLRVVVAVVTAFALSVVIRTAYLGGLIIHESPKLANPPAAIAP
;
A
#
# COMPACT_ATOMS: atom_id res chain seq x y z
N MET A 1 -22.89 -3.25 6.89
CA MET A 1 -21.70 -2.35 6.78
C MET A 1 -21.34 -2.22 5.31
N ASN A 2 -21.04 -1.03 4.79
CA ASN A 2 -20.70 -0.85 3.37
C ASN A 2 -19.19 -1.07 3.17
N TRP A 3 -18.79 -2.33 3.07
CA TRP A 3 -17.37 -2.74 2.96
C TRP A 3 -16.66 -2.18 1.72
N PRO A 4 -17.27 -2.13 0.50
CA PRO A 4 -16.65 -1.48 -0.65
C PRO A 4 -16.29 -0.01 -0.40
N TYR A 5 -17.17 0.74 0.27
CA TYR A 5 -16.90 2.14 0.63
C TYR A 5 -15.76 2.26 1.65
N ILE A 6 -15.79 1.42 2.71
CA ILE A 6 -14.74 1.40 3.74
C ILE A 6 -13.40 1.06 3.11
N HIS A 7 -13.36 0.04 2.25
CA HIS A 7 -12.13 -0.33 1.55
C HIS A 7 -11.58 0.82 0.70
N THR A 8 -12.43 1.49 -0.06
CA THR A 8 -12.02 2.65 -0.87
C THR A 8 -11.39 3.76 -0.02
N LEU A 9 -11.90 3.98 1.20
CA LEU A 9 -11.34 4.98 2.11
C LEU A 9 -10.00 4.53 2.71
N VAL A 10 -9.92 3.27 3.17
CA VAL A 10 -8.78 2.76 3.94
C VAL A 10 -7.59 2.42 3.05
N ASN A 11 -7.80 1.96 1.82
CA ASN A 11 -6.72 1.55 0.91
C ASN A 11 -5.80 2.69 0.49
N HIS A 12 -6.25 3.94 0.58
CA HIS A 12 -5.41 5.10 0.27
C HIS A 12 -4.25 5.29 1.26
N PHE A 13 -4.41 4.86 2.52
CA PHE A 13 -3.35 5.03 3.52
C PHE A 13 -2.06 4.30 3.15
N PRO A 14 -2.04 2.96 2.93
CA PRO A 14 -0.81 2.27 2.56
C PRO A 14 -0.25 2.76 1.21
N ILE A 15 -1.10 3.15 0.26
CA ILE A 15 -0.66 3.67 -1.05
C ILE A 15 0.08 5.00 -0.87
N ILE A 16 -0.56 5.99 -0.26
CA ILE A 16 0.01 7.33 -0.07
C ILE A 16 1.26 7.27 0.79
N LEU A 17 1.21 6.55 1.91
CA LEU A 17 2.35 6.42 2.82
C LEU A 17 3.53 5.71 2.15
N SER A 18 3.30 4.70 1.31
CA SER A 18 4.36 4.03 0.55
C SER A 18 4.99 4.96 -0.48
N VAL A 19 4.19 5.72 -1.22
CA VAL A 19 4.70 6.68 -2.24
C VAL A 19 5.48 7.81 -1.57
N VAL A 20 4.88 8.49 -0.59
CA VAL A 20 5.51 9.60 0.12
C VAL A 20 6.76 9.12 0.85
N GLY A 21 6.66 8.03 1.60
CA GLY A 21 7.79 7.46 2.33
C GLY A 21 8.95 7.07 1.42
N SER A 22 8.66 6.49 0.24
CA SER A 22 9.69 6.14 -0.75
C SER A 22 10.35 7.37 -1.37
N ALA A 23 9.59 8.41 -1.69
CA ALA A 23 10.14 9.66 -2.20
C ALA A 23 11.06 10.33 -1.17
N VAL A 24 10.62 10.38 0.10
CA VAL A 24 11.44 10.91 1.20
C VAL A 24 12.66 10.03 1.46
N LEU A 25 12.56 8.69 1.31
CA LEU A 25 13.70 7.79 1.43
C LEU A 25 14.74 8.06 0.33
N ALA A 26 14.31 8.28 -0.92
CA ALA A 26 15.20 8.66 -2.01
C ALA A 26 15.94 9.98 -1.68
N LEU A 27 15.21 10.97 -1.18
CA LEU A 27 15.81 12.23 -0.70
C LEU A 27 16.78 12.00 0.46
N ALA A 28 16.47 11.10 1.39
CA ALA A 28 17.33 10.73 2.52
C ALA A 28 18.65 10.07 2.05
N LEU A 29 18.59 9.22 1.04
CA LEU A 29 19.76 8.58 0.43
C LEU A 29 20.70 9.59 -0.23
N ILE A 30 20.14 10.62 -0.90
CA ILE A 30 20.90 11.67 -1.57
C ILE A 30 21.50 12.65 -0.54
N THR A 31 20.68 13.18 0.35
CA THR A 31 21.07 14.25 1.26
C THR A 31 21.85 13.78 2.49
N ARG A 32 21.71 12.50 2.83
CA ARG A 32 22.30 11.86 4.01
C ARG A 32 21.97 12.58 5.33
N ARG A 33 20.83 13.30 5.39
CA ARG A 33 20.38 14.00 6.59
C ARG A 33 19.57 13.07 7.49
N ARG A 34 19.99 12.94 8.74
CA ARG A 34 19.35 12.05 9.73
C ARG A 34 17.85 12.33 9.92
N ALA A 35 17.45 13.58 9.96
CA ALA A 35 16.05 13.96 10.13
C ALA A 35 15.18 13.43 8.97
N ILE A 36 15.66 13.51 7.73
CA ILE A 36 14.96 13.02 6.54
C ILE A 36 14.86 11.48 6.59
N TRP A 37 15.93 10.82 7.03
CA TRP A 37 15.92 9.37 7.26
C TRP A 37 14.87 8.95 8.29
N LEU A 38 14.83 9.63 9.44
CA LEU A 38 13.84 9.32 10.49
C LEU A 38 12.41 9.49 9.97
N TYR A 39 12.15 10.58 9.24
CA TYR A 39 10.84 10.80 8.65
C TYR A 39 10.47 9.69 7.64
N ALA A 40 11.40 9.34 6.74
CA ALA A 40 11.18 8.30 5.74
C ALA A 40 10.82 6.95 6.37
N VAL A 41 11.67 6.45 7.31
CA VAL A 41 11.44 5.14 7.92
C VAL A 41 10.22 5.12 8.82
N ALA A 42 9.88 6.22 9.51
CA ALA A 42 8.66 6.33 10.28
C ALA A 42 7.41 6.25 9.38
N THR A 43 7.40 7.00 8.27
CA THR A 43 6.30 6.98 7.28
C THR A 43 6.12 5.58 6.68
N LEU A 44 7.22 4.90 6.31
CA LEU A 44 7.17 3.55 5.75
C LEU A 44 6.76 2.49 6.79
N THR A 45 7.10 2.70 8.06
CA THR A 45 6.60 1.86 9.16
C THR A 45 5.08 2.00 9.31
N LEU A 46 4.56 3.22 9.22
CA LEU A 46 3.11 3.48 9.24
C LEU A 46 2.41 2.89 8.00
N ALA A 47 3.05 2.90 6.83
CA ALA A 47 2.55 2.19 5.65
C ALA A 47 2.38 0.68 5.95
N GLY A 48 3.39 0.07 6.59
CA GLY A 48 3.33 -1.31 7.05
C GLY A 48 2.19 -1.58 8.02
N ALA A 49 1.95 -0.69 8.96
CA ALA A 49 0.85 -0.83 9.92
C ALA A 49 -0.54 -0.68 9.26
N SER A 50 -0.65 0.17 8.23
CA SER A 50 -1.92 0.45 7.55
C SER A 50 -2.33 -0.59 6.50
N ILE A 51 -1.42 -1.49 6.08
CA ILE A 51 -1.73 -2.46 5.02
C ILE A 51 -2.72 -3.53 5.47
N TYR A 52 -2.66 -3.97 6.74
CA TYR A 52 -3.56 -5.00 7.24
C TYR A 52 -5.04 -4.56 7.25
N PRO A 53 -5.40 -3.40 7.82
CA PRO A 53 -6.78 -2.89 7.71
C PRO A 53 -7.25 -2.72 6.26
N ALA A 54 -6.37 -2.28 5.35
CA ALA A 54 -6.70 -2.14 3.93
C ALA A 54 -6.98 -3.51 3.30
N PHE A 55 -6.14 -4.52 3.56
CA PHE A 55 -6.33 -5.88 3.08
C PHE A 55 -7.62 -6.50 3.61
N TYR A 56 -7.84 -6.43 4.93
CA TYR A 56 -9.04 -6.97 5.56
C TYR A 56 -10.33 -6.35 5.00
N SER A 57 -10.36 -5.03 4.86
CA SER A 57 -11.53 -4.34 4.29
C SER A 57 -11.74 -4.70 2.81
N GLY A 58 -10.67 -5.02 2.06
CA GLY A 58 -10.72 -5.48 0.67
C GLY A 58 -11.31 -6.88 0.54
N ASP A 59 -10.91 -7.81 1.42
CA ASP A 59 -11.45 -9.16 1.46
C ASP A 59 -12.97 -9.13 1.74
N GLU A 60 -13.41 -8.38 2.73
CA GLU A 60 -14.82 -8.16 3.03
C GLU A 60 -15.59 -7.49 1.88
N ALA A 61 -14.95 -6.53 1.19
CA ALA A 61 -15.54 -5.89 0.02
C ALA A 61 -15.69 -6.87 -1.16
N SER A 62 -14.69 -7.71 -1.40
CA SER A 62 -14.72 -8.78 -2.40
C SER A 62 -15.87 -9.75 -2.14
N HIS A 63 -16.04 -10.19 -0.89
CA HIS A 63 -17.17 -11.01 -0.47
C HIS A 63 -18.53 -10.35 -0.73
N ALA A 64 -18.67 -9.07 -0.39
CA ALA A 64 -19.91 -8.33 -0.60
C ALA A 64 -20.25 -8.15 -2.11
N LEU A 65 -19.25 -8.12 -2.98
CA LEU A 65 -19.41 -7.94 -4.43
C LEU A 65 -19.65 -9.25 -5.20
N ARG A 66 -19.56 -10.41 -4.57
CA ARG A 66 -19.69 -11.73 -5.24
C ARG A 66 -21.02 -11.92 -5.97
N THR A 67 -22.10 -11.32 -5.50
CA THR A 67 -23.43 -11.41 -6.10
C THR A 67 -23.73 -10.26 -7.07
N THR A 68 -22.78 -9.34 -7.24
CA THR A 68 -22.98 -8.13 -8.02
C THR A 68 -22.68 -8.42 -9.50
N TRP A 69 -23.70 -8.42 -10.35
CA TRP A 69 -23.63 -8.86 -11.76
C TRP A 69 -22.75 -7.98 -12.66
N TYR A 70 -22.54 -6.72 -12.30
CA TYR A 70 -21.77 -5.77 -13.10
C TYR A 70 -20.26 -5.74 -12.80
N VAL A 71 -19.80 -6.54 -11.84
CA VAL A 71 -18.39 -6.62 -11.50
C VAL A 71 -17.73 -7.77 -12.24
N VAL A 72 -16.62 -7.47 -12.93
CA VAL A 72 -15.85 -8.49 -13.66
C VAL A 72 -15.03 -9.32 -12.66
N ARG A 73 -15.46 -10.55 -12.41
CA ARG A 73 -14.88 -11.43 -11.38
C ARG A 73 -13.41 -11.78 -11.60
N SER A 74 -12.96 -11.87 -12.85
CA SER A 74 -11.55 -12.11 -13.15
C SER A 74 -10.66 -10.97 -12.65
N MET A 75 -11.09 -9.71 -12.83
CA MET A 75 -10.36 -8.53 -12.37
C MET A 75 -10.30 -8.46 -10.84
N VAL A 76 -11.40 -8.78 -10.16
CA VAL A 76 -11.40 -8.87 -8.69
C VAL A 76 -10.41 -9.92 -8.22
N LYS A 77 -10.41 -11.12 -8.83
CA LYS A 77 -9.49 -12.20 -8.49
C LYS A 77 -8.02 -11.81 -8.70
N GLU A 78 -7.71 -11.14 -9.80
CA GLU A 78 -6.33 -10.67 -10.07
C GLU A 78 -5.89 -9.62 -9.06
N HIS A 79 -6.79 -8.68 -8.72
CA HIS A 79 -6.53 -7.69 -7.69
C HIS A 79 -6.32 -8.34 -6.31
N ASP A 80 -7.17 -9.30 -5.91
CA ASP A 80 -7.07 -10.00 -4.62
C ASP A 80 -5.74 -10.77 -4.51
N GLN A 81 -5.32 -11.43 -5.59
CA GLN A 81 -4.01 -12.08 -5.62
C GLN A 81 -2.86 -11.08 -5.46
N ALA A 82 -2.90 -9.97 -6.18
CA ALA A 82 -1.91 -8.91 -6.05
C ALA A 82 -1.92 -8.29 -4.64
N ALA A 83 -3.11 -8.10 -4.04
CA ALA A 83 -3.27 -7.60 -2.68
C ALA A 83 -2.66 -8.55 -1.63
N GLY A 84 -2.77 -9.86 -1.83
CA GLY A 84 -2.09 -10.85 -0.99
C GLY A 84 -0.56 -10.71 -1.02
N PHE A 85 0.03 -10.50 -2.20
CA PHE A 85 1.45 -10.21 -2.32
C PHE A 85 1.83 -8.85 -1.70
N ALA A 86 0.99 -7.83 -1.91
CA ALA A 86 1.21 -6.50 -1.34
C ALA A 86 1.19 -6.53 0.19
N LEU A 87 0.28 -7.29 0.80
CA LEU A 87 0.22 -7.47 2.25
C LEU A 87 1.59 -7.87 2.80
N TRP A 88 2.16 -8.97 2.30
CA TRP A 88 3.43 -9.49 2.83
C TRP A 88 4.62 -8.61 2.48
N ALA A 89 4.67 -8.06 1.27
CA ALA A 89 5.75 -7.15 0.85
C ALA A 89 5.79 -5.88 1.69
N VAL A 90 4.63 -5.26 1.95
CA VAL A 90 4.52 -4.02 2.73
C VAL A 90 4.71 -4.27 4.22
N LEU A 91 4.24 -5.40 4.76
CA LEU A 91 4.51 -5.80 6.14
C LEU A 91 6.02 -6.01 6.37
N LEU A 92 6.69 -6.72 5.46
CA LEU A 92 8.14 -6.93 5.53
C LEU A 92 8.89 -5.60 5.45
N ALA A 93 8.53 -4.75 4.49
CA ALA A 93 9.13 -3.42 4.37
C ALA A 93 8.88 -2.57 5.61
N GLY A 94 7.66 -2.58 6.16
CA GLY A 94 7.31 -1.90 7.40
C GLY A 94 8.13 -2.39 8.59
N ALA A 95 8.33 -3.69 8.74
CA ALA A 95 9.14 -4.27 9.81
C ALA A 95 10.63 -3.86 9.68
N VAL A 96 11.20 -3.91 8.47
CA VAL A 96 12.58 -3.49 8.20
C VAL A 96 12.76 -1.99 8.46
N ASN A 97 11.81 -1.17 8.01
CA ASN A 97 11.83 0.27 8.27
C ASN A 97 11.64 0.57 9.76
N GLY A 98 10.76 -0.15 10.47
CA GLY A 98 10.58 -0.04 11.91
C GLY A 98 11.84 -0.41 12.69
N TYR A 99 12.54 -1.47 12.27
CA TYR A 99 13.84 -1.81 12.83
C TYR A 99 14.88 -0.71 12.59
N ALA A 100 14.94 -0.17 11.38
CA ALA A 100 15.84 0.94 11.06
C ALA A 100 15.52 2.18 11.90
N TRP A 101 14.22 2.51 12.06
CA TRP A 101 13.74 3.60 12.91
C TRP A 101 14.18 3.40 14.36
N TRP A 102 13.87 2.23 14.94
CA TRP A 102 14.29 1.89 16.31
C TRP A 102 15.81 1.99 16.49
N ARG A 103 16.60 1.45 15.57
CA ARG A 103 18.07 1.53 15.59
C ARG A 103 18.56 2.98 15.58
N MET A 104 17.91 3.85 14.78
CA MET A 104 18.28 5.26 14.72
C MET A 104 17.95 6.02 16.00
N LEU A 105 16.84 5.67 16.68
CA LEU A 105 16.49 6.26 17.98
C LEU A 105 17.48 5.91 19.08
N ARG A 106 18.15 4.74 18.96
CA ARG A 106 19.16 4.25 19.90
C ARG A 106 20.59 4.72 19.62
N ARG A 107 20.81 5.45 18.54
CA ARG A 107 22.12 5.97 18.12
C ARG A 107 22.27 7.44 18.46
N ASP A 108 23.54 7.87 18.62
CA ASP A 108 23.89 9.26 18.87
C ASP A 108 23.37 10.20 17.76
N ALA A 109 23.12 11.44 18.14
CA ALA A 109 22.68 12.47 17.20
C ALA A 109 23.73 12.66 16.09
N GLY A 110 23.26 12.60 14.83
CA GLY A 110 24.12 12.74 13.66
C GLY A 110 24.52 11.43 12.98
N GLN A 111 24.41 10.28 13.64
CA GLN A 111 24.75 9.01 13.00
C GLN A 111 23.63 8.50 12.08
N LEU A 112 24.02 8.11 10.87
CA LEU A 112 23.15 7.41 9.93
C LEU A 112 23.10 5.91 10.17
N PRO A 113 22.09 5.18 9.65
CA PRO A 113 22.11 3.72 9.63
C PRO A 113 23.36 3.19 8.93
N PRO A 114 23.88 2.01 9.32
CA PRO A 114 25.01 1.39 8.65
C PRO A 114 24.69 1.14 7.16
N ALA A 115 25.71 1.09 6.31
CA ALA A 115 25.54 0.99 4.86
C ALA A 115 24.66 -0.19 4.44
N TRP A 116 24.88 -1.38 5.03
CA TRP A 116 24.08 -2.56 4.74
C TRP A 116 22.59 -2.34 5.02
N LEU A 117 22.24 -1.69 6.15
CA LEU A 117 20.84 -1.44 6.50
C LEU A 117 20.19 -0.42 5.56
N ARG A 118 20.96 0.57 5.10
CA ARG A 118 20.48 1.53 4.07
C ARG A 118 20.13 0.83 2.76
N VAL A 119 20.97 -0.14 2.35
CA VAL A 119 20.72 -0.94 1.14
C VAL A 119 19.49 -1.82 1.33
N VAL A 120 19.39 -2.54 2.44
CA VAL A 120 18.23 -3.40 2.73
C VAL A 120 16.94 -2.58 2.76
N VAL A 121 16.91 -1.45 3.47
CA VAL A 121 15.76 -0.54 3.51
C VAL A 121 15.38 -0.08 2.09
N ALA A 122 16.35 0.34 1.28
CA ALA A 122 16.09 0.81 -0.07
C ALA A 122 15.48 -0.30 -0.96
N VAL A 123 16.07 -1.50 -0.93
CA VAL A 123 15.62 -2.63 -1.76
C VAL A 123 14.22 -3.11 -1.38
N VAL A 124 13.96 -3.35 -0.09
CA VAL A 124 12.64 -3.84 0.33
C VAL A 124 11.55 -2.79 0.12
N THR A 125 11.88 -1.50 0.30
CA THR A 125 10.94 -0.40 0.05
C THR A 125 10.62 -0.26 -1.42
N ALA A 126 11.63 -0.31 -2.31
CA ALA A 126 11.42 -0.25 -3.76
C ALA A 126 10.57 -1.43 -4.26
N PHE A 127 10.83 -2.64 -3.75
CA PHE A 127 10.04 -3.81 -4.06
C PHE A 127 8.58 -3.65 -3.58
N ALA A 128 8.37 -3.28 -2.32
CA ALA A 128 7.04 -3.06 -1.77
C ALA A 128 6.26 -1.99 -2.54
N LEU A 129 6.91 -0.87 -2.91
CA LEU A 129 6.30 0.18 -3.72
C LEU A 129 5.85 -0.34 -5.08
N SER A 130 6.68 -1.13 -5.78
CA SER A 130 6.31 -1.70 -7.08
C SER A 130 5.09 -2.60 -7.00
N VAL A 131 4.99 -3.42 -5.95
CA VAL A 131 3.83 -4.28 -5.70
C VAL A 131 2.58 -3.48 -5.37
N VAL A 132 2.71 -2.44 -4.54
CA VAL A 132 1.60 -1.52 -4.19
C VAL A 132 1.07 -0.82 -5.44
N ILE A 133 1.94 -0.29 -6.30
CA ILE A 133 1.55 0.37 -7.56
C ILE A 133 0.78 -0.61 -8.45
N ARG A 134 1.27 -1.83 -8.62
CA ARG A 134 0.57 -2.86 -9.40
C ARG A 134 -0.81 -3.17 -8.83
N THR A 135 -0.91 -3.36 -7.51
CA THR A 135 -2.17 -3.66 -6.83
C THR A 135 -3.17 -2.51 -6.97
N ALA A 136 -2.71 -1.27 -6.80
CA ALA A 136 -3.54 -0.08 -6.98
C ALA A 136 -4.04 0.05 -8.43
N TYR A 137 -3.19 -0.22 -9.42
CA TYR A 137 -3.58 -0.24 -10.83
C TYR A 137 -4.68 -1.26 -11.11
N LEU A 138 -4.52 -2.51 -10.64
CA LEU A 138 -5.52 -3.56 -10.81
C LEU A 138 -6.85 -3.20 -10.12
N GLY A 139 -6.80 -2.58 -8.94
CA GLY A 139 -8.01 -2.07 -8.27
C GLY A 139 -8.71 -0.97 -9.06
N GLY A 140 -7.94 -0.07 -9.70
CA GLY A 140 -8.48 0.94 -10.61
C GLY A 140 -9.22 0.35 -11.80
N LEU A 141 -8.70 -0.71 -12.41
CA LEU A 141 -9.34 -1.38 -13.54
C LEU A 141 -10.73 -1.93 -13.19
N ILE A 142 -10.93 -2.44 -11.98
CA ILE A 142 -12.24 -2.94 -11.53
C ILE A 142 -13.31 -1.84 -11.65
N ILE A 143 -12.96 -0.61 -11.30
CA ILE A 143 -13.89 0.53 -11.32
C ILE A 143 -14.09 1.06 -12.74
N HIS A 144 -13.01 1.20 -13.52
CA HIS A 144 -13.03 1.87 -14.80
C HIS A 144 -13.51 0.99 -15.97
N GLU A 145 -13.28 -0.33 -15.89
CA GLU A 145 -13.65 -1.27 -16.96
C GLU A 145 -14.90 -2.08 -16.64
N SER A 146 -15.56 -1.85 -15.49
CA SER A 146 -16.82 -2.53 -15.18
C SER A 146 -17.95 -2.00 -16.08
N PRO A 147 -18.67 -2.86 -16.83
CA PRO A 147 -19.64 -2.46 -17.86
C PRO A 147 -20.74 -1.51 -17.40
N LYS A 148 -21.05 -1.49 -16.11
CA LYS A 148 -22.13 -0.69 -15.54
C LYS A 148 -21.80 0.79 -15.40
N LEU A 149 -20.53 1.14 -15.29
CA LEU A 149 -20.12 2.56 -15.24
C LEU A 149 -20.18 3.17 -16.64
N ALA A 150 -20.02 2.34 -17.68
CA ALA A 150 -20.18 2.75 -19.08
C ALA A 150 -21.64 2.77 -19.56
N ASN A 151 -22.47 1.82 -19.07
CA ASN A 151 -23.89 1.70 -19.47
C ASN A 151 -24.73 1.24 -18.26
N PRO A 152 -25.23 2.15 -17.43
CA PRO A 152 -26.16 1.77 -16.39
C PRO A 152 -27.42 1.16 -17.03
N PRO A 153 -27.93 0.01 -16.52
CA PRO A 153 -29.18 -0.52 -17.04
C PRO A 153 -30.26 0.58 -16.89
N ALA A 154 -31.09 0.71 -17.92
CA ALA A 154 -32.29 1.53 -17.84
C ALA A 154 -33.02 1.18 -16.53
N ALA A 155 -33.29 2.17 -15.69
CA ALA A 155 -34.02 1.94 -14.47
C ALA A 155 -35.29 1.16 -14.87
N ILE A 156 -35.48 -0.01 -14.26
CA ILE A 156 -36.71 -0.75 -14.36
C ILE A 156 -37.74 0.21 -13.76
N ALA A 157 -38.50 0.87 -14.63
CA ALA A 157 -39.59 1.72 -14.20
C ALA A 157 -40.60 0.84 -13.42
N PRO A 158 -41.09 1.33 -12.27
CA PRO A 158 -42.06 0.61 -11.48
C PRO A 158 -43.36 0.35 -12.23
#